data_9838f40f955cb1cb15ace1b53bab7a78
#
_entry.id   9838f40f955cb1cb15ace1b53bab7a78
#
_cell.length_a   1.000
_cell.length_b   1.000
_cell.length_c   1.000
_cell.angle_alpha   90.00
_cell.angle_beta   90.00
_cell.angle_gamma   90.00
#
_symmetry.space_group_name_H-M   'P 1'
#
loop_
_entity.id
_entity.type
_entity.pdbx_description
1 polymer ?
#
loop_
_entity_poly.entity_id
_entity_poly.type
_entity_poly.pdbx_seq_one_letter_code
_entity_poly.pdbx_strand_id
1 'polypeptide(L)'
;MKQHRNYILGLIAIAVIAMTAACGTQKKAVGTDETADFQPQKFLKQVAAPVGKSLPYLSSKLKFSAQVGSQDISVGGQLKMKRDDVIRIQLMALGIVEAGRLEFTPDYVLMMDRINKQYVKVPYDQVDFLRQSGINFYTLQALFLNELFEPGRQQPDLDDFRIDRNADGVVISLEADKLSYQWQADPLTARIRQTAVDHRDAQLTWDYRDFKNVEKRLLPSDMEVSVKTAKKQIKVGFQLSQFSTDDDWEPRTTVSSKYKQVSVDDIVRRLMSL
;
A
#
# COMPACT_ATOMS: atom_id res chain seq x y z
N MET A 1 -34.97 -8.39 -38.83
CA MET A 1 -34.40 -8.32 -37.45
C MET A 1 -35.22 -9.00 -36.34
N LYS A 2 -36.15 -9.90 -36.65
CA LYS A 2 -36.95 -10.66 -35.67
C LYS A 2 -36.55 -12.15 -35.53
N GLN A 3 -35.66 -12.66 -36.39
CA GLN A 3 -35.40 -14.08 -36.47
C GLN A 3 -34.19 -14.56 -35.62
N HIS A 4 -33.28 -13.66 -35.25
CA HIS A 4 -32.12 -14.02 -34.39
C HIS A 4 -32.40 -14.02 -32.88
N ARG A 5 -33.54 -13.46 -32.42
CA ARG A 5 -33.89 -13.42 -31.00
C ARG A 5 -34.43 -14.75 -30.46
N ASN A 6 -34.95 -15.61 -31.34
CA ASN A 6 -35.57 -16.86 -30.92
C ASN A 6 -34.54 -18.03 -30.78
N TYR A 7 -33.33 -17.90 -31.37
CA TYR A 7 -32.28 -18.90 -31.19
C TYR A 7 -31.50 -18.78 -29.89
N ILE A 8 -31.45 -17.57 -29.32
CA ILE A 8 -30.76 -17.30 -28.04
C ILE A 8 -31.61 -17.80 -26.86
N LEU A 9 -32.92 -17.74 -26.96
CA LEU A 9 -33.83 -18.27 -25.91
C LEU A 9 -33.93 -19.82 -25.93
N GLY A 10 -33.68 -20.45 -27.06
CA GLY A 10 -33.67 -21.92 -27.18
C GLY A 10 -32.39 -22.58 -26.59
N LEU A 11 -31.25 -21.87 -26.62
CA LEU A 11 -29.98 -22.38 -26.06
C LEU A 11 -29.92 -22.26 -24.51
N ILE A 12 -30.67 -21.34 -23.92
CA ILE A 12 -30.74 -21.20 -22.46
C ILE A 12 -31.63 -22.27 -21.80
N ALA A 13 -32.64 -22.78 -22.53
CA ALA A 13 -33.54 -23.83 -22.03
C ALA A 13 -32.91 -25.22 -22.00
N ILE A 14 -31.88 -25.50 -22.81
CA ILE A 14 -31.18 -26.80 -22.84
C ILE A 14 -30.11 -26.91 -21.73
N ALA A 15 -29.58 -25.79 -21.23
CA ALA A 15 -28.56 -25.81 -20.19
C ALA A 15 -29.13 -26.05 -18.75
N VAL A 16 -30.46 -25.94 -18.56
CA VAL A 16 -31.10 -26.10 -17.23
C VAL A 16 -31.53 -27.54 -16.95
N ILE A 17 -31.61 -28.43 -17.96
CA ILE A 17 -32.09 -29.82 -17.77
C ILE A 17 -30.95 -30.82 -17.48
N ALA A 18 -29.69 -30.41 -17.60
CA ALA A 18 -28.53 -31.30 -17.38
C ALA A 18 -28.00 -31.35 -15.93
N MET A 19 -28.65 -30.70 -14.95
CA MET A 19 -28.15 -30.64 -13.55
C MET A 19 -28.93 -31.46 -12.52
N THR A 20 -29.75 -32.47 -12.93
CA THR A 20 -30.50 -33.25 -11.95
C THR A 20 -30.24 -34.77 -11.99
N ALA A 21 -29.02 -35.21 -12.26
CA ALA A 21 -28.67 -36.61 -12.10
C ALA A 21 -27.19 -36.81 -11.79
N ALA A 22 -26.76 -36.42 -10.58
CA ALA A 22 -25.52 -36.91 -9.96
C ALA A 22 -25.69 -37.03 -8.46
N CYS A 23 -26.51 -37.97 -8.05
CA CYS A 23 -26.45 -38.58 -6.72
C CYS A 23 -25.27 -39.55 -6.72
N GLY A 24 -24.08 -39.11 -6.34
CA GLY A 24 -22.84 -39.89 -6.24
C GLY A 24 -22.18 -39.58 -4.90
N THR A 25 -22.38 -40.52 -3.95
CA THR A 25 -21.56 -40.87 -2.76
C THR A 25 -20.56 -39.77 -2.32
N GLN A 26 -20.96 -39.03 -1.32
CA GLN A 26 -20.03 -38.21 -0.50
C GLN A 26 -18.97 -39.15 0.10
N LYS A 27 -17.79 -39.21 -0.52
CA LYS A 27 -16.58 -39.51 0.21
C LYS A 27 -16.42 -38.38 1.21
N LYS A 28 -16.58 -38.68 2.53
CA LYS A 28 -16.06 -37.84 3.60
C LYS A 28 -14.62 -37.47 3.23
N ALA A 29 -14.40 -36.26 2.78
CA ALA A 29 -13.08 -35.65 2.85
C ALA A 29 -12.73 -35.67 4.34
N VAL A 30 -11.69 -36.41 4.67
CA VAL A 30 -11.01 -36.29 5.96
C VAL A 30 -10.48 -34.87 5.93
N GLY A 31 -11.22 -33.96 6.53
CA GLY A 31 -10.71 -32.63 6.87
C GLY A 31 -9.57 -32.90 7.85
N THR A 32 -8.35 -32.78 7.36
CA THR A 32 -7.22 -32.54 8.24
C THR A 32 -7.54 -31.24 8.95
N ASP A 33 -7.78 -31.34 10.25
CA ASP A 33 -8.03 -30.23 11.15
C ASP A 33 -6.75 -29.41 11.27
N GLU A 34 -6.41 -28.64 10.21
CA GLU A 34 -5.29 -27.69 10.24
C GLU A 34 -5.54 -26.52 11.21
N THR A 35 -6.72 -26.49 11.84
CA THR A 35 -7.08 -25.49 12.83
C THR A 35 -6.58 -25.81 14.24
N ALA A 36 -6.15 -27.05 14.50
CA ALA A 36 -5.87 -27.53 15.86
C ALA A 36 -4.59 -26.92 16.49
N ASP A 37 -3.72 -26.26 15.74
CA ASP A 37 -2.45 -25.72 16.26
C ASP A 37 -2.19 -24.23 15.92
N PHE A 38 -3.19 -23.49 15.44
CA PHE A 38 -3.03 -22.05 15.20
C PHE A 38 -2.99 -21.30 16.53
N GLN A 39 -1.85 -20.64 16.80
CA GLN A 39 -1.62 -19.85 18.00
C GLN A 39 -1.70 -18.35 17.65
N PRO A 40 -2.86 -17.68 17.83
CA PRO A 40 -3.08 -16.29 17.37
C PRO A 40 -2.01 -15.31 17.86
N GLN A 41 -1.70 -15.34 19.15
CA GLN A 41 -0.72 -14.42 19.75
C GLN A 41 0.71 -14.65 19.25
N LYS A 42 1.08 -15.90 18.98
CA LYS A 42 2.39 -16.21 18.39
C LYS A 42 2.47 -15.73 16.95
N PHE A 43 1.38 -15.93 16.19
CA PHE A 43 1.28 -15.45 14.81
C PHE A 43 1.35 -13.92 14.76
N LEU A 44 0.60 -13.22 15.62
CA LEU A 44 0.63 -11.76 15.70
C LEU A 44 2.06 -11.24 15.98
N LYS A 45 2.77 -11.85 16.92
CA LYS A 45 4.16 -11.51 17.19
C LYS A 45 5.07 -11.73 15.99
N GLN A 46 4.79 -12.73 15.15
CA GLN A 46 5.57 -12.96 13.92
C GLN A 46 5.29 -11.86 12.88
N VAL A 47 4.02 -11.48 12.68
CA VAL A 47 3.64 -10.37 11.77
C VAL A 47 4.19 -9.04 12.26
N ALA A 48 4.13 -8.80 13.57
CA ALA A 48 4.61 -7.56 14.19
C ALA A 48 6.14 -7.50 14.36
N ALA A 49 6.86 -8.62 14.10
CA ALA A 49 8.31 -8.63 14.21
C ALA A 49 8.91 -7.60 13.24
N PRO A 50 9.52 -6.52 13.73
CA PRO A 50 9.92 -5.40 12.88
C PRO A 50 10.98 -5.86 11.88
N VAL A 51 10.63 -5.77 10.61
CA VAL A 51 11.54 -6.00 9.48
C VAL A 51 12.71 -5.01 9.57
N GLY A 52 12.47 -3.84 10.08
CA GLY A 52 13.34 -2.71 9.91
C GLY A 52 14.40 -2.43 10.96
N LYS A 53 14.42 -3.11 12.10
CA LYS A 53 15.53 -2.89 13.07
C LYS A 53 16.91 -3.25 12.49
N SER A 54 16.94 -4.10 11.44
CA SER A 54 18.18 -4.48 10.74
C SER A 54 18.41 -3.72 9.42
N LEU A 55 17.52 -2.77 9.05
CA LEU A 55 17.62 -1.97 7.83
C LEU A 55 17.49 -0.49 8.18
N PRO A 56 18.54 0.13 8.74
CA PRO A 56 18.51 1.55 9.08
C PRO A 56 18.40 2.44 7.83
N TYR A 57 18.95 1.98 6.71
CA TYR A 57 18.88 2.62 5.41
C TYR A 57 18.36 1.66 4.36
N LEU A 58 17.55 2.17 3.46
CA LEU A 58 17.02 1.45 2.30
C LEU A 58 16.95 2.42 1.12
N SER A 59 17.49 2.01 -0.01
CA SER A 59 17.29 2.70 -1.29
C SER A 59 16.93 1.71 -2.38
N SER A 60 16.19 2.16 -3.38
CA SER A 60 15.83 1.34 -4.54
C SER A 60 15.56 2.21 -5.74
N LYS A 61 15.72 1.65 -6.94
CA LYS A 61 15.09 2.20 -8.14
C LYS A 61 13.58 2.04 -8.02
N LEU A 62 12.85 3.04 -8.47
CA LEU A 62 11.40 3.11 -8.43
C LEU A 62 10.86 3.29 -9.86
N LYS A 63 9.82 2.54 -10.21
CA LYS A 63 8.87 2.91 -11.24
C LYS A 63 7.58 3.27 -10.55
N PHE A 64 7.25 4.53 -10.56
CA PHE A 64 6.02 5.10 -10.02
C PHE A 64 4.96 5.12 -11.10
N SER A 65 3.73 4.77 -10.78
CA SER A 65 2.58 4.93 -11.65
C SER A 65 1.40 5.51 -10.88
N ALA A 66 0.58 6.29 -11.55
CA ALA A 66 -0.66 6.82 -10.97
C ALA A 66 -1.76 6.80 -12.02
N GLN A 67 -2.93 6.31 -11.65
CA GLN A 67 -4.15 6.32 -12.45
C GLN A 67 -5.20 7.15 -11.75
N VAL A 68 -5.67 8.20 -12.41
CA VAL A 68 -6.72 9.11 -11.92
C VAL A 68 -7.75 9.29 -13.02
N GLY A 69 -8.89 8.62 -12.89
CA GLY A 69 -9.88 8.57 -13.97
C GLY A 69 -9.34 7.89 -15.21
N SER A 70 -9.27 8.62 -16.33
CA SER A 70 -8.71 8.15 -17.61
C SER A 70 -7.25 8.53 -17.82
N GLN A 71 -6.61 9.19 -16.85
CA GLN A 71 -5.21 9.60 -16.97
C GLN A 71 -4.31 8.57 -16.30
N ASP A 72 -3.33 8.08 -17.06
CA ASP A 72 -2.29 7.19 -16.60
C ASP A 72 -0.93 7.90 -16.68
N ILE A 73 -0.24 7.95 -15.55
CA ILE A 73 1.09 8.54 -15.42
C ILE A 73 2.06 7.42 -15.04
N SER A 74 3.21 7.36 -15.69
CA SER A 74 4.29 6.45 -15.31
C SER A 74 5.63 7.17 -15.42
N VAL A 75 6.40 7.15 -14.33
CA VAL A 75 7.67 7.86 -14.23
C VAL A 75 8.69 7.04 -13.45
N GLY A 76 9.93 7.01 -13.92
CA GLY A 76 11.05 6.42 -13.20
C GLY A 76 11.50 7.29 -12.04
N GLY A 77 12.15 6.68 -11.05
CA GLY A 77 12.62 7.42 -9.90
C GLY A 77 13.48 6.60 -8.94
N GLN A 78 13.57 7.09 -7.72
CA GLN A 78 14.22 6.42 -6.60
C GLN A 78 13.37 6.57 -5.34
N LEU A 79 13.30 5.50 -4.56
CA LEU A 79 12.86 5.51 -3.18
C LEU A 79 14.09 5.46 -2.28
N LYS A 80 14.20 6.35 -1.32
CA LYS A 80 15.23 6.32 -0.28
C LYS A 80 14.56 6.45 1.09
N MET A 81 14.99 5.67 2.03
CA MET A 81 14.45 5.66 3.38
C MET A 81 15.58 5.56 4.39
N LYS A 82 15.54 6.41 5.40
CA LYS A 82 16.27 6.22 6.65
C LYS A 82 15.22 6.01 7.74
N ARG A 83 15.31 4.86 8.39
CA ARG A 83 14.31 4.44 9.38
C ARG A 83 14.16 5.49 10.48
N ASP A 84 12.91 5.75 10.85
CA ASP A 84 12.51 6.69 11.91
C ASP A 84 12.94 8.15 11.65
N ASP A 85 13.41 8.45 10.44
CA ASP A 85 13.88 9.78 10.07
C ASP A 85 13.22 10.31 8.78
N VAL A 86 13.34 9.63 7.65
CA VAL A 86 12.85 10.15 6.38
C VAL A 86 12.48 9.06 5.37
N ILE A 87 11.43 9.31 4.60
CA ILE A 87 11.09 8.60 3.37
C ILE A 87 11.14 9.62 2.24
N ARG A 88 11.93 9.34 1.20
CA ARG A 88 12.07 10.23 0.05
C ARG A 88 11.76 9.49 -1.24
N ILE A 89 10.86 10.06 -2.03
CA ILE A 89 10.54 9.63 -3.39
C ILE A 89 11.02 10.71 -4.35
N GLN A 90 11.93 10.36 -5.25
CA GLN A 90 12.46 11.23 -6.29
C GLN A 90 11.92 10.76 -7.63
N LEU A 91 11.26 11.64 -8.37
CA LEU A 91 10.69 11.38 -9.69
C LEU A 91 11.60 12.00 -10.75
N MET A 92 11.99 11.21 -11.76
CA MET A 92 13.01 11.56 -12.73
C MET A 92 12.40 11.80 -14.11
N ALA A 93 12.46 13.02 -14.61
CA ALA A 93 12.13 13.30 -16.01
C ALA A 93 13.20 12.70 -16.93
N LEU A 94 12.75 12.00 -17.97
CA LEU A 94 13.61 11.32 -18.96
C LEU A 94 14.70 10.41 -18.33
N GLY A 95 14.47 9.96 -17.08
CA GLY A 95 15.41 9.11 -16.35
C GLY A 95 16.71 9.79 -15.86
N ILE A 96 16.88 11.09 -16.07
CA ILE A 96 18.15 11.81 -15.83
C ILE A 96 17.98 12.99 -14.86
N VAL A 97 16.92 13.79 -15.03
CA VAL A 97 16.71 15.02 -14.27
C VAL A 97 15.64 14.82 -13.22
N GLU A 98 15.93 15.11 -11.96
CA GLU A 98 14.91 15.08 -10.92
C GLU A 98 13.86 16.18 -11.16
N ALA A 99 12.66 15.76 -11.54
CA ALA A 99 11.53 16.63 -11.84
C ALA A 99 10.69 16.94 -10.60
N GLY A 100 10.55 15.96 -9.72
CA GLY A 100 9.74 16.08 -8.50
C GLY A 100 10.35 15.33 -7.33
N ARG A 101 10.03 15.78 -6.12
CA ARG A 101 10.44 15.14 -4.87
C ARG A 101 9.30 15.17 -3.88
N LEU A 102 9.03 14.02 -3.27
CA LEU A 102 8.23 13.90 -2.06
C LEU A 102 9.14 13.45 -0.93
N GLU A 103 9.08 14.14 0.20
CA GLU A 103 9.84 13.78 1.39
C GLU A 103 8.91 13.82 2.59
N PHE A 104 8.87 12.71 3.31
CA PHE A 104 8.08 12.52 4.52
C PHE A 104 9.05 12.37 5.70
N THR A 105 8.79 13.09 6.78
CA THR A 105 9.56 13.03 8.01
C THR A 105 8.58 12.95 9.19
N PRO A 106 8.99 12.69 10.43
CA PRO A 106 8.08 12.73 11.56
C PRO A 106 7.29 14.05 11.69
N ASP A 107 7.90 15.16 11.25
CA ASP A 107 7.38 16.51 11.51
C ASP A 107 6.65 17.14 10.32
N TYR A 108 7.02 16.79 9.08
CA TYR A 108 6.49 17.46 7.91
C TYR A 108 6.47 16.58 6.66
N VAL A 109 5.63 16.99 5.73
CA VAL A 109 5.63 16.57 4.33
C VAL A 109 6.21 17.69 3.49
N LEU A 110 7.21 17.37 2.66
CA LEU A 110 7.79 18.27 1.67
C LEU A 110 7.46 17.73 0.27
N MET A 111 6.84 18.55 -0.56
CA MET A 111 6.61 18.29 -1.98
C MET A 111 7.35 19.34 -2.78
N MET A 112 8.10 18.94 -3.81
CA MET A 112 8.87 19.86 -4.65
C MET A 112 8.59 19.58 -6.13
N ASP A 113 8.23 20.63 -6.85
CA ASP A 113 8.36 20.72 -8.30
C ASP A 113 9.72 21.34 -8.62
N ARG A 114 10.66 20.51 -9.05
CA ARG A 114 12.02 20.95 -9.30
C ARG A 114 12.19 21.64 -10.63
N ILE A 115 11.28 21.40 -11.57
CA ILE A 115 11.27 22.04 -12.89
C ILE A 115 10.87 23.52 -12.73
N ASN A 116 9.75 23.77 -12.05
CA ASN A 116 9.23 25.13 -11.87
C ASN A 116 9.77 25.80 -10.60
N LYS A 117 10.67 25.15 -9.85
CA LYS A 117 11.28 25.66 -8.61
C LYS A 117 10.22 26.10 -7.59
N GLN A 118 9.27 25.21 -7.33
CA GLN A 118 8.21 25.42 -6.36
C GLN A 118 8.22 24.33 -5.31
N TYR A 119 7.74 24.63 -4.12
CA TYR A 119 7.64 23.66 -3.05
C TYR A 119 6.50 23.96 -2.09
N VAL A 120 6.09 22.91 -1.37
CA VAL A 120 5.24 22.96 -0.18
C VAL A 120 5.98 22.23 0.92
N LYS A 121 6.01 22.81 2.11
CA LYS A 121 6.48 22.15 3.33
C LYS A 121 5.48 22.43 4.43
N VAL A 122 4.75 21.37 4.84
CA VAL A 122 3.61 21.48 5.76
C VAL A 122 3.55 20.27 6.70
N PRO A 123 2.96 20.38 7.90
CA PRO A 123 2.65 19.22 8.73
C PRO A 123 1.57 18.33 8.06
N TYR A 124 1.42 17.10 8.55
CA TYR A 124 0.54 16.09 7.96
C TYR A 124 -0.95 16.49 7.95
N ASP A 125 -1.40 17.20 8.95
CA ASP A 125 -2.79 17.66 9.10
C ASP A 125 -3.21 18.70 8.04
N GLN A 126 -2.26 19.34 7.37
CA GLN A 126 -2.51 20.26 6.26
C GLN A 126 -2.56 19.55 4.89
N VAL A 127 -2.31 18.26 4.84
CA VAL A 127 -2.50 17.45 3.63
C VAL A 127 -3.78 16.63 3.81
N ASP A 128 -4.87 17.07 3.22
CA ASP A 128 -6.23 16.53 3.47
C ASP A 128 -6.30 15.00 3.38
N PHE A 129 -5.69 14.40 2.38
CA PHE A 129 -5.69 12.95 2.22
C PHE A 129 -5.03 12.25 3.41
N LEU A 130 -3.85 12.70 3.86
CA LEU A 130 -3.12 12.11 4.98
C LEU A 130 -3.88 12.29 6.29
N ARG A 131 -4.44 13.49 6.49
CA ARG A 131 -5.27 13.79 7.66
C ARG A 131 -6.51 12.89 7.74
N GLN A 132 -7.22 12.72 6.61
CA GLN A 132 -8.47 11.92 6.56
C GLN A 132 -8.22 10.42 6.71
N SER A 133 -7.09 9.92 6.25
CA SER A 133 -6.71 8.51 6.35
C SER A 133 -5.96 8.14 7.63
N GLY A 134 -5.69 9.10 8.53
CA GLY A 134 -4.89 8.85 9.73
C GLY A 134 -3.43 8.50 9.45
N ILE A 135 -2.95 8.75 8.23
CA ILE A 135 -1.60 8.39 7.81
C ILE A 135 -0.62 9.46 8.30
N ASN A 136 0.34 9.03 9.11
CA ASN A 136 1.50 9.81 9.52
C ASN A 136 2.80 9.17 8.98
N PHE A 137 3.96 9.70 9.38
CA PHE A 137 5.26 9.18 8.98
C PHE A 137 5.45 7.70 9.34
N TYR A 138 5.15 7.30 10.58
CA TYR A 138 5.35 5.92 11.04
C TYR A 138 4.42 4.93 10.35
N THR A 139 3.19 5.35 10.06
CA THR A 139 2.24 4.58 9.25
C THR A 139 2.77 4.38 7.82
N LEU A 140 3.26 5.45 7.17
CA LEU A 140 3.86 5.35 5.82
C LEU A 140 5.08 4.44 5.83
N GLN A 141 5.96 4.57 6.82
CA GLN A 141 7.14 3.72 6.97
C GLN A 141 6.74 2.25 7.08
N ALA A 142 5.77 1.94 7.95
CA ALA A 142 5.26 0.59 8.13
C ALA A 142 4.65 0.02 6.84
N LEU A 143 3.87 0.83 6.11
CA LEU A 143 3.28 0.43 4.82
C LEU A 143 4.37 0.10 3.79
N PHE A 144 5.40 0.92 3.63
CA PHE A 144 6.50 0.62 2.69
C PHE A 144 7.34 -0.59 3.10
N LEU A 145 7.47 -0.86 4.40
CA LEU A 145 8.26 -1.96 4.93
C LEU A 145 7.44 -3.25 5.15
N ASN A 146 6.13 -3.25 4.84
CA ASN A 146 5.22 -4.38 5.10
C ASN A 146 5.16 -4.77 6.59
N GLU A 147 5.04 -3.76 7.46
CA GLU A 147 5.00 -3.92 8.91
C GLU A 147 3.58 -3.66 9.46
N LEU A 148 3.24 -4.32 10.56
CA LEU A 148 2.06 -3.99 11.34
C LEU A 148 2.28 -2.65 12.05
N PHE A 149 1.26 -1.82 12.09
CA PHE A 149 1.31 -0.52 12.77
C PHE A 149 0.04 -0.25 13.57
N GLU A 150 0.15 0.63 14.54
CA GLU A 150 -0.97 1.24 15.26
C GLU A 150 -0.92 2.74 15.01
N PRO A 151 -2.05 3.35 14.57
CA PRO A 151 -2.10 4.79 14.31
C PRO A 151 -1.71 5.61 15.55
N GLY A 152 -0.90 6.65 15.33
CA GLY A 152 -0.44 7.53 16.41
C GLY A 152 0.67 6.97 17.29
N ARG A 153 1.05 5.70 17.14
CA ARG A 153 2.16 5.10 17.90
C ARG A 153 3.35 4.75 16.99
N GLN A 154 4.54 4.86 17.52
CA GLN A 154 5.76 4.41 16.83
C GLN A 154 5.90 2.89 16.87
N GLN A 155 5.39 2.25 17.93
CA GLN A 155 5.34 0.80 18.07
C GLN A 155 3.92 0.40 18.46
N PRO A 156 3.33 -0.62 17.79
CA PRO A 156 1.98 -1.08 18.11
C PRO A 156 1.92 -1.81 19.45
N ASP A 157 0.85 -1.63 20.18
CA ASP A 157 0.48 -2.49 21.31
C ASP A 157 -0.31 -3.68 20.78
N LEU A 158 0.27 -4.87 20.91
CA LEU A 158 -0.33 -6.08 20.32
C LEU A 158 -1.63 -6.53 20.99
N ASP A 159 -1.91 -6.07 22.18
CA ASP A 159 -3.13 -6.42 22.92
C ASP A 159 -4.38 -5.70 22.35
N ASP A 160 -4.18 -4.62 21.57
CA ASP A 160 -5.26 -3.87 20.93
C ASP A 160 -5.77 -4.53 19.63
N PHE A 161 -5.04 -5.55 19.11
CA PHE A 161 -5.38 -6.20 17.84
C PHE A 161 -6.24 -7.44 18.04
N ARG A 162 -7.21 -7.62 17.14
CA ARG A 162 -7.99 -8.86 16.99
C ARG A 162 -7.44 -9.67 15.84
N ILE A 163 -7.54 -11.01 15.96
CA ILE A 163 -7.04 -11.93 14.96
C ILE A 163 -8.12 -12.96 14.67
N ASP A 164 -8.48 -13.06 13.39
CA ASP A 164 -9.40 -14.05 12.88
C ASP A 164 -8.75 -14.87 11.78
N ARG A 165 -8.91 -16.20 11.81
CA ARG A 165 -8.47 -17.10 10.75
C ARG A 165 -9.66 -17.56 9.95
N ASN A 166 -9.58 -17.46 8.62
CA ASN A 166 -10.59 -17.94 7.69
C ASN A 166 -9.95 -18.77 6.56
N ALA A 167 -10.75 -19.19 5.57
CA ALA A 167 -10.26 -19.97 4.43
C ALA A 167 -9.23 -19.21 3.57
N ASP A 168 -9.28 -17.88 3.54
CA ASP A 168 -8.43 -17.03 2.70
C ASP A 168 -7.12 -16.61 3.38
N GLY A 169 -6.99 -16.90 4.69
CA GLY A 169 -5.78 -16.57 5.46
C GLY A 169 -6.08 -16.10 6.88
N VAL A 170 -5.23 -15.23 7.38
CA VAL A 170 -5.38 -14.62 8.70
C VAL A 170 -5.67 -13.12 8.52
N VAL A 171 -6.74 -12.65 9.15
CA VAL A 171 -7.11 -11.23 9.20
C VAL A 171 -6.76 -10.70 10.59
N ILE A 172 -5.95 -9.67 10.63
CA ILE A 172 -5.66 -8.88 11.82
C ILE A 172 -6.44 -7.58 11.68
N SER A 173 -7.10 -7.14 12.74
CA SER A 173 -7.92 -5.93 12.73
C SER A 173 -7.70 -5.06 13.96
N LEU A 174 -7.87 -3.75 13.76
CA LEU A 174 -7.79 -2.72 14.80
C LEU A 174 -8.83 -1.64 14.50
N GLU A 175 -9.58 -1.25 15.50
CA GLU A 175 -10.47 -0.09 15.43
C GLU A 175 -9.83 1.09 16.19
N ALA A 176 -9.61 2.20 15.51
CA ALA A 176 -9.05 3.41 16.11
C ALA A 176 -9.80 4.64 15.60
N ASP A 177 -10.35 5.44 16.52
CA ASP A 177 -11.20 6.60 16.25
C ASP A 177 -12.39 6.25 15.36
N LYS A 178 -12.40 6.72 14.10
CA LYS A 178 -13.45 6.48 13.11
C LYS A 178 -12.97 5.61 11.95
N LEU A 179 -11.80 4.98 12.10
CA LEU A 179 -11.15 4.20 11.08
C LEU A 179 -11.07 2.74 11.53
N SER A 180 -11.34 1.83 10.58
CA SER A 180 -11.10 0.41 10.73
C SER A 180 -9.86 0.03 9.93
N TYR A 181 -8.93 -0.64 10.57
CA TYR A 181 -7.70 -1.13 9.95
C TYR A 181 -7.75 -2.65 9.87
N GLN A 182 -7.36 -3.18 8.71
CA GLN A 182 -7.30 -4.62 8.48
C GLN A 182 -6.01 -4.98 7.74
N TRP A 183 -5.36 -6.05 8.19
CA TRP A 183 -4.19 -6.65 7.54
C TRP A 183 -4.51 -8.09 7.21
N GLN A 184 -4.50 -8.42 5.93
CA GLN A 184 -4.59 -9.80 5.45
C GLN A 184 -3.20 -10.39 5.41
N ALA A 185 -2.94 -11.41 6.21
CA ALA A 185 -1.64 -12.04 6.31
C ALA A 185 -1.67 -13.50 5.82
N ASP A 186 -0.57 -13.90 5.22
CA ASP A 186 -0.34 -15.28 4.82
C ASP A 186 -0.10 -16.17 6.04
N PRO A 187 -0.88 -17.24 6.25
CA PRO A 187 -0.82 -18.08 7.45
C PRO A 187 0.50 -18.85 7.60
N LEU A 188 1.22 -19.10 6.50
CA LEU A 188 2.47 -19.87 6.51
C LEU A 188 3.70 -18.98 6.70
N THR A 189 3.66 -17.78 6.12
CA THR A 189 4.83 -16.89 6.08
C THR A 189 4.72 -15.68 6.99
N ALA A 190 3.53 -15.44 7.59
CA ALA A 190 3.18 -14.26 8.38
C ALA A 190 3.41 -12.92 7.66
N ARG A 191 3.44 -12.91 6.31
CA ARG A 191 3.57 -11.69 5.51
C ARG A 191 2.22 -11.06 5.29
N ILE A 192 2.16 -9.76 5.40
CA ILE A 192 0.98 -8.98 5.04
C ILE A 192 0.85 -8.99 3.52
N ARG A 193 -0.29 -9.45 2.99
CA ARG A 193 -0.64 -9.43 1.57
C ARG A 193 -1.37 -8.15 1.19
N GLN A 194 -2.15 -7.63 2.11
CA GLN A 194 -2.92 -6.40 1.94
C GLN A 194 -3.10 -5.71 3.28
N THR A 195 -3.01 -4.39 3.27
CA THR A 195 -3.48 -3.51 4.35
C THR A 195 -4.66 -2.72 3.84
N ALA A 196 -5.77 -2.70 4.57
CA ALA A 196 -6.93 -1.88 4.28
C ALA A 196 -7.18 -0.89 5.42
N VAL A 197 -7.60 0.32 5.06
CA VAL A 197 -8.08 1.35 5.98
C VAL A 197 -9.44 1.80 5.48
N ASP A 198 -10.44 1.56 6.28
CA ASP A 198 -11.83 1.90 5.97
C ASP A 198 -12.28 3.10 6.80
N HIS A 199 -12.84 4.09 6.12
CA HIS A 199 -13.57 5.21 6.67
C HIS A 199 -14.97 5.24 6.07
N ARG A 200 -15.93 5.88 6.73
CA ARG A 200 -17.34 5.95 6.28
C ARG A 200 -17.50 6.21 4.77
N ASP A 201 -16.70 7.09 4.19
CA ASP A 201 -16.85 7.58 2.82
C ASP A 201 -15.69 7.23 1.90
N ALA A 202 -14.69 6.52 2.40
CA ALA A 202 -13.48 6.19 1.65
C ALA A 202 -12.85 4.88 2.14
N GLN A 203 -12.29 4.14 1.20
CA GLN A 203 -11.48 2.96 1.47
C GLN A 203 -10.11 3.16 0.85
N LEU A 204 -9.06 2.87 1.60
CA LEU A 204 -7.70 2.74 1.12
C LEU A 204 -7.29 1.28 1.22
N THR A 205 -6.74 0.72 0.15
CA THR A 205 -6.06 -0.58 0.17
C THR A 205 -4.61 -0.42 -0.27
N TRP A 206 -3.73 -1.22 0.31
CA TRP A 206 -2.32 -1.31 -0.06
C TRP A 206 -1.97 -2.78 -0.23
N ASP A 207 -1.84 -3.19 -1.48
CA ASP A 207 -1.55 -4.56 -1.88
C ASP A 207 -0.05 -4.76 -2.05
N TYR A 208 0.45 -5.93 -1.63
CA TYR A 208 1.88 -6.27 -1.64
C TYR A 208 2.13 -7.51 -2.47
N ARG A 209 3.08 -7.43 -3.38
CA ARG A 209 3.47 -8.52 -4.28
C ARG A 209 5.00 -8.59 -4.47
N ASP A 210 5.48 -9.67 -5.04
CA ASP A 210 6.86 -9.84 -5.51
C ASP A 210 7.92 -9.50 -4.46
N PHE A 211 7.87 -10.22 -3.34
CA PHE A 211 8.83 -10.01 -2.26
C PHE A 211 10.26 -10.38 -2.67
N LYS A 212 11.22 -9.50 -2.36
CA LYS A 212 12.64 -9.66 -2.62
C LYS A 212 13.43 -9.75 -1.32
N ASN A 213 14.48 -10.54 -1.33
CA ASN A 213 15.37 -10.63 -0.18
C ASN A 213 16.36 -9.46 -0.19
N VAL A 214 16.37 -8.68 0.90
CA VAL A 214 17.25 -7.55 1.14
C VAL A 214 17.84 -7.75 2.53
N GLU A 215 19.15 -7.97 2.65
CA GLU A 215 19.83 -8.22 3.93
C GLU A 215 19.12 -9.28 4.81
N LYS A 216 18.74 -10.42 4.21
CA LYS A 216 17.98 -11.50 4.88
C LYS A 216 16.55 -11.13 5.29
N ARG A 217 16.00 -10.03 4.76
CA ARG A 217 14.61 -9.58 4.95
C ARG A 217 13.85 -9.64 3.63
N LEU A 218 12.60 -10.00 3.71
CA LEU A 218 11.72 -10.01 2.55
C LEU A 218 10.92 -8.71 2.52
N LEU A 219 11.22 -7.85 1.55
CA LEU A 219 10.52 -6.60 1.29
C LEU A 219 9.66 -6.72 0.04
N PRO A 220 8.46 -6.12 0.01
CA PRO A 220 7.66 -6.07 -1.20
C PRO A 220 8.36 -5.23 -2.28
N SER A 221 8.40 -5.74 -3.50
CA SER A 221 8.95 -5.00 -4.63
C SER A 221 7.87 -4.50 -5.60
N ASP A 222 6.65 -4.97 -5.46
CA ASP A 222 5.50 -4.46 -6.20
C ASP A 222 4.38 -4.14 -5.19
N MET A 223 3.96 -2.88 -5.17
CA MET A 223 2.90 -2.38 -4.29
C MET A 223 1.89 -1.58 -5.11
N GLU A 224 0.61 -1.82 -4.86
CA GLU A 224 -0.48 -1.03 -5.42
C GLU A 224 -1.32 -0.43 -4.29
N VAL A 225 -1.46 0.88 -4.32
CA VAL A 225 -2.34 1.63 -3.42
C VAL A 225 -3.58 2.03 -4.18
N SER A 226 -4.76 1.68 -3.66
CA SER A 226 -6.04 2.11 -4.22
C SER A 226 -6.80 2.93 -3.18
N VAL A 227 -7.23 4.12 -3.57
CA VAL A 227 -8.11 4.96 -2.79
C VAL A 227 -9.43 5.05 -3.51
N LYS A 228 -10.48 4.51 -2.90
CA LYS A 228 -11.83 4.50 -3.45
C LYS A 228 -12.75 5.36 -2.60
N THR A 229 -13.44 6.29 -3.24
CA THR A 229 -14.54 7.09 -2.66
C THR A 229 -15.79 6.88 -3.47
N ALA A 230 -16.94 7.41 -3.03
CA ALA A 230 -18.18 7.35 -3.79
C ALA A 230 -18.09 7.97 -5.20
N LYS A 231 -17.14 8.89 -5.44
CA LYS A 231 -17.00 9.66 -6.68
C LYS A 231 -15.79 9.33 -7.51
N LYS A 232 -14.71 8.83 -6.91
CA LYS A 232 -13.40 8.66 -7.57
C LYS A 232 -12.68 7.42 -7.06
N GLN A 233 -11.92 6.82 -7.95
CA GLN A 233 -10.90 5.85 -7.60
C GLN A 233 -9.56 6.37 -8.12
N ILE A 234 -8.55 6.29 -7.27
CA ILE A 234 -7.16 6.63 -7.58
C ILE A 234 -6.35 5.37 -7.30
N LYS A 235 -5.50 4.99 -8.25
CA LYS A 235 -4.55 3.91 -8.07
C LYS A 235 -3.13 4.46 -8.18
N VAL A 236 -2.25 4.02 -7.31
CA VAL A 236 -0.84 4.39 -7.30
C VAL A 236 -0.01 3.12 -7.19
N GLY A 237 0.93 2.93 -8.10
CA GLY A 237 1.82 1.78 -8.13
C GLY A 237 3.26 2.16 -7.80
N PHE A 238 3.93 1.30 -7.03
CA PHE A 238 5.35 1.39 -6.70
C PHE A 238 6.02 0.07 -7.08
N GLN A 239 6.79 0.05 -8.15
CA GLN A 239 7.62 -1.09 -8.52
C GLN A 239 9.07 -0.76 -8.14
N LEU A 240 9.61 -1.54 -7.21
CA LEU A 240 10.93 -1.34 -6.63
C LEU A 240 11.92 -2.37 -7.17
N SER A 241 13.14 -1.94 -7.44
CA SER A 241 14.23 -2.80 -7.91
C SER A 241 15.58 -2.26 -7.48
N GLN A 242 16.62 -3.08 -7.58
CA GLN A 242 17.99 -2.69 -7.23
C GLN A 242 18.07 -2.09 -5.81
N PHE A 243 17.60 -2.87 -4.85
CA PHE A 243 17.69 -2.48 -3.44
C PHE A 243 19.15 -2.36 -3.00
N SER A 244 19.43 -1.34 -2.18
CA SER A 244 20.69 -1.12 -1.48
C SER A 244 20.40 -0.64 -0.05
N THR A 245 21.35 -0.92 0.85
CA THR A 245 21.31 -0.47 2.25
C THR A 245 22.41 0.57 2.54
N ASP A 246 23.01 1.13 1.49
CA ASP A 246 24.04 2.16 1.61
C ASP A 246 23.47 3.43 2.24
N ASP A 247 24.26 4.04 3.11
CA ASP A 247 23.94 5.27 3.85
C ASP A 247 24.58 6.53 3.26
N ASP A 248 25.30 6.41 2.12
CA ASP A 248 26.00 7.50 1.44
C ASP A 248 25.00 8.43 0.69
N TRP A 249 24.12 9.08 1.45
CA TRP A 249 23.22 10.12 0.93
C TRP A 249 22.71 11.03 2.05
N GLU A 250 22.50 12.30 1.72
CA GLU A 250 21.97 13.30 2.66
C GLU A 250 20.48 13.01 2.99
N PRO A 251 20.13 12.68 4.25
CA PRO A 251 18.78 12.26 4.60
C PRO A 251 17.72 13.36 4.44
N ARG A 252 18.05 14.61 4.71
CA ARG A 252 17.09 15.73 4.70
C ARG A 252 17.33 16.69 3.54
N THR A 253 16.24 17.13 2.92
CA THR A 253 16.30 18.12 1.84
C THR A 253 16.41 19.53 2.39
N THR A 254 17.47 20.25 2.01
CA THR A 254 17.56 21.69 2.20
C THR A 254 16.92 22.38 1.00
N VAL A 255 15.86 23.16 1.22
CA VAL A 255 15.18 23.93 0.18
C VAL A 255 15.97 25.23 -0.08
N SER A 256 16.49 25.37 -1.30
CA SER A 256 17.22 26.57 -1.73
C SER A 256 16.27 27.77 -1.81
N SER A 257 16.80 28.97 -1.55
CA SER A 257 16.10 30.26 -1.70
C SER A 257 15.59 30.55 -3.13
N LYS A 258 16.05 29.76 -4.11
CA LYS A 258 15.57 29.84 -5.51
C LYS A 258 14.17 29.23 -5.68
N TYR A 259 13.65 28.50 -4.69
CA TYR A 259 12.33 27.88 -4.74
C TYR A 259 11.29 28.80 -4.11
N LYS A 260 10.12 28.87 -4.73
CA LYS A 260 8.95 29.59 -4.21
C LYS A 260 8.02 28.63 -3.51
N GLN A 261 7.60 28.99 -2.30
CA GLN A 261 6.54 28.24 -1.61
C GLN A 261 5.18 28.51 -2.28
N VAL A 262 4.38 27.45 -2.44
CA VAL A 262 3.04 27.49 -3.05
C VAL A 262 2.06 26.70 -2.18
N SER A 263 0.77 26.66 -2.55
CA SER A 263 -0.22 25.86 -1.82
C SER A 263 -0.08 24.36 -2.11
N VAL A 264 -0.66 23.52 -1.23
CA VAL A 264 -0.72 22.08 -1.44
C VAL A 264 -1.47 21.75 -2.74
N ASP A 265 -2.59 22.41 -2.99
CA ASP A 265 -3.41 22.17 -4.19
C ASP A 265 -2.66 22.52 -5.50
N ASP A 266 -1.87 23.58 -5.49
CA ASP A 266 -1.09 23.96 -6.67
C ASP A 266 0.00 22.96 -6.98
N ILE A 267 0.73 22.46 -5.98
CA ILE A 267 1.83 21.52 -6.21
C ILE A 267 1.29 20.14 -6.63
N VAL A 268 0.21 19.66 -6.00
CA VAL A 268 -0.43 18.38 -6.35
C VAL A 268 -0.93 18.41 -7.79
N ARG A 269 -1.62 19.47 -8.19
CA ARG A 269 -2.11 19.64 -9.57
C ARG A 269 -0.97 19.57 -10.59
N ARG A 270 0.18 20.17 -10.29
CA ARG A 270 1.35 20.16 -11.17
C ARG A 270 2.04 18.81 -11.23
N LEU A 271 2.23 18.15 -10.09
CA LEU A 271 2.83 16.80 -10.05
C LEU A 271 1.97 15.77 -10.78
N MET A 272 0.66 15.97 -10.82
CA MET A 272 -0.27 15.12 -11.57
C MET A 272 -0.31 15.45 -13.07
N SER A 273 0.30 16.54 -13.51
CA SER A 273 0.38 16.95 -14.94
C SER A 273 1.73 16.63 -15.59
N LEU A 274 2.68 16.04 -14.85
CA LEU A 274 3.97 15.57 -15.37
C LEU A 274 3.84 14.25 -16.12
#